data_5cd8445a690f61571d30265c12c7ae20
#
_entry.id   5cd8445a690f61571d30265c12c7ae20
#
_cell.length_a   1.000
_cell.length_b   1.000
_cell.length_c   1.000
_cell.angle_alpha   90.00
_cell.angle_beta   90.00
_cell.angle_gamma   90.00
#
_symmetry.space_group_name_H-M   'P 1'
#
loop_
_entity.id
_entity.type
_entity.pdbx_description
1 polymer ?
#
loop_
_entity_poly.entity_id
_entity_poly.type
_entity_poly.pdbx_seq_one_letter_code
_entity_poly.pdbx_strand_id
1 'polypeptide(L)'
;MTKLSRRQVAGGILAGSTALAMPSLAFGALPRVVVVGGGAGGATAARYIAKDSKGAVDVTLVEASKRYYTCFYSNLYLGGFRNYGSIGHNYYGLATNRGVNVVHEWATSVDAGKKVVNLGHGGQVSYDKLVLSPGISLKYDSIP
;
A
#
# COMPACT_ATOMS: atom_id res chain seq x y z
N MET A 1 64.75 -11.52 30.82
CA MET A 1 63.49 -11.89 30.10
C MET A 1 62.37 -11.96 31.14
N THR A 2 61.60 -10.89 31.29
CA THR A 2 60.54 -10.78 32.30
C THR A 2 59.26 -11.42 31.74
N LYS A 3 58.82 -12.51 32.35
CA LYS A 3 57.57 -13.20 31.93
C LYS A 3 56.36 -12.40 32.42
N LEU A 4 55.58 -11.85 31.48
CA LEU A 4 54.30 -11.24 31.76
C LEU A 4 53.30 -12.25 32.32
N SER A 5 52.67 -11.95 33.46
CA SER A 5 51.69 -12.82 34.10
C SER A 5 50.35 -12.75 33.38
N ARG A 6 49.57 -13.87 33.39
CA ARG A 6 48.23 -13.97 32.78
C ARG A 6 47.24 -12.86 33.22
N ARG A 7 47.45 -12.24 34.39
CA ARG A 7 46.63 -11.13 34.89
C ARG A 7 46.93 -9.78 34.21
N GLN A 8 48.13 -9.61 33.65
CA GLN A 8 48.50 -8.37 32.94
C GLN A 8 48.04 -8.35 31.50
N VAL A 9 47.69 -9.51 30.92
CA VAL A 9 47.15 -9.61 29.58
C VAL A 9 45.62 -9.35 29.56
N ALA A 10 44.94 -9.64 30.67
CA ALA A 10 43.49 -9.41 30.78
C ALA A 10 43.08 -7.92 31.01
N GLY A 11 43.99 -7.06 31.37
CA GLY A 11 43.74 -5.65 31.64
C GLY A 11 43.92 -4.72 30.43
N GLY A 12 44.42 -5.24 29.28
CA GLY A 12 44.81 -4.46 28.13
C GLY A 12 43.80 -4.36 27.00
N ILE A 13 42.63 -5.02 27.11
CA ILE A 13 41.65 -5.11 25.98
C ILE A 13 40.39 -4.22 26.18
N LEU A 14 40.38 -3.38 27.21
CA LEU A 14 39.22 -2.55 27.53
C LEU A 14 39.36 -1.07 27.17
N ALA A 15 40.30 -0.72 26.30
CA ALA A 15 40.45 0.67 25.86
C ALA A 15 40.65 0.68 24.33
N GLY A 16 39.53 0.80 23.59
CA GLY A 16 39.67 1.02 22.16
C GLY A 16 38.50 0.64 21.27
N SER A 17 37.27 0.42 21.78
CA SER A 17 36.10 0.41 20.93
C SER A 17 35.50 1.82 20.85
N THR A 18 36.20 2.74 20.19
CA THR A 18 35.52 3.86 19.54
C THR A 18 34.68 3.25 18.45
N ALA A 19 33.42 2.97 18.77
CA ALA A 19 32.41 2.69 17.73
C ALA A 19 32.41 3.92 16.83
N LEU A 20 32.99 3.79 15.64
CA LEU A 20 32.75 4.69 14.54
C LEU A 20 31.24 4.61 14.32
N ALA A 21 30.51 5.60 14.87
CA ALA A 21 29.14 5.85 14.52
C ALA A 21 29.16 6.16 13.02
N MET A 22 29.03 5.13 12.19
CA MET A 22 28.69 5.33 10.79
C MET A 22 27.39 6.11 10.80
N PRO A 23 27.33 7.29 10.14
CA PRO A 23 26.05 7.94 9.96
C PRO A 23 25.14 6.90 9.30
N SER A 24 24.16 6.40 10.05
CA SER A 24 23.07 5.63 9.44
C SER A 24 22.48 6.60 8.43
N LEU A 25 22.66 6.32 7.16
CA LEU A 25 21.84 6.94 6.12
C LEU A 25 20.42 6.56 6.48
N ALA A 26 19.74 7.46 7.20
CA ALA A 26 18.31 7.36 7.41
C ALA A 26 17.71 7.51 6.01
N PHE A 27 17.51 6.37 5.31
CA PHE A 27 16.61 6.34 4.18
C PHE A 27 15.27 6.72 4.76
N GLY A 28 14.83 7.96 4.52
CA GLY A 28 13.53 8.44 4.93
C GLY A 28 12.50 7.44 4.41
N ALA A 29 11.48 7.16 5.22
CA ALA A 29 10.38 6.30 4.77
C ALA A 29 9.84 6.86 3.45
N LEU A 30 9.55 5.96 2.48
CA LEU A 30 9.02 6.36 1.19
C LEU A 30 7.70 7.14 1.38
N PRO A 31 7.46 8.19 0.59
CA PRO A 31 6.17 8.87 0.59
C PRO A 31 5.04 7.87 0.34
N ARG A 32 4.01 7.91 1.17
CA ARG A 32 2.88 6.98 1.13
C ARG A 32 1.74 7.57 0.32
N VAL A 33 1.35 6.86 -0.72
CA VAL A 33 0.18 7.20 -1.53
C VAL A 33 -0.92 6.20 -1.26
N VAL A 34 -2.04 6.65 -0.72
CA VAL A 34 -3.22 5.80 -0.50
C VAL A 34 -4.25 6.10 -1.57
N VAL A 35 -4.77 5.06 -2.19
CA VAL A 35 -5.86 5.12 -3.16
C VAL A 35 -7.06 4.42 -2.55
N VAL A 36 -8.18 5.11 -2.39
CA VAL A 36 -9.44 4.56 -1.89
C VAL A 36 -10.36 4.26 -3.05
N GLY A 37 -10.77 3.01 -3.18
CA GLY A 37 -11.62 2.48 -4.23
C GLY A 37 -10.82 1.82 -5.36
N GLY A 38 -11.11 0.54 -5.60
CA GLY A 38 -10.43 -0.32 -6.58
C GLY A 38 -11.19 -0.47 -7.90
N GLY A 39 -12.13 0.41 -8.20
CA GLY A 39 -12.79 0.46 -9.50
C GLY A 39 -11.85 0.88 -10.64
N ALA A 40 -12.42 1.12 -11.83
CA ALA A 40 -11.63 1.48 -13.02
C ALA A 40 -10.67 2.66 -12.79
N GLY A 41 -11.14 3.71 -12.11
CA GLY A 41 -10.32 4.90 -11.82
C GLY A 41 -9.22 4.61 -10.80
N GLY A 42 -9.58 4.10 -9.62
CA GLY A 42 -8.62 3.90 -8.54
C GLY A 42 -7.59 2.81 -8.80
N ALA A 43 -7.99 1.65 -9.33
CA ALA A 43 -7.05 0.61 -9.71
C ALA A 43 -6.08 1.09 -10.81
N THR A 44 -6.56 1.88 -11.76
CA THR A 44 -5.71 2.50 -12.78
C THR A 44 -4.75 3.51 -12.16
N ALA A 45 -5.22 4.38 -11.28
CA ALA A 45 -4.37 5.35 -10.58
C ALA A 45 -3.26 4.63 -9.78
N ALA A 46 -3.63 3.64 -8.95
CA ALA A 46 -2.67 2.85 -8.17
C ALA A 46 -1.60 2.20 -9.05
N ARG A 47 -2.04 1.59 -10.18
CA ARG A 47 -1.14 0.96 -11.14
C ARG A 47 -0.11 1.93 -11.73
N TYR A 48 -0.58 3.10 -12.18
CA TYR A 48 0.33 4.05 -12.85
C TYR A 48 1.21 4.78 -11.86
N ILE A 49 0.71 5.14 -10.68
CA ILE A 49 1.54 5.73 -9.63
C ILE A 49 2.67 4.76 -9.25
N ALA A 50 2.36 3.48 -8.99
CA ALA A 50 3.36 2.48 -8.66
C ALA A 50 4.37 2.25 -9.81
N LYS A 51 3.88 2.19 -11.06
CA LYS A 51 4.71 1.98 -12.24
C LYS A 51 5.67 3.16 -12.47
N ASP A 52 5.14 4.37 -12.47
CA ASP A 52 5.88 5.55 -12.93
C ASP A 52 6.78 6.13 -11.84
N SER A 53 6.46 5.88 -10.56
CA SER A 53 7.35 6.20 -9.43
C SER A 53 8.60 5.32 -9.35
N LYS A 54 8.63 4.18 -10.06
CA LYS A 54 9.79 3.25 -10.07
C LYS A 54 10.28 2.86 -8.66
N GLY A 55 9.34 2.72 -7.72
CA GLY A 55 9.65 2.39 -6.34
C GLY A 55 9.97 3.58 -5.43
N ALA A 56 9.83 4.82 -5.91
CA ALA A 56 10.07 6.02 -5.12
C ALA A 56 8.90 6.37 -4.17
N VAL A 57 7.76 5.69 -4.27
CA VAL A 57 6.60 5.84 -3.37
C VAL A 57 6.06 4.48 -2.95
N ASP A 58 5.49 4.42 -1.76
CA ASP A 58 4.74 3.27 -1.27
C ASP A 58 3.25 3.48 -1.60
N VAL A 59 2.67 2.59 -2.40
CA VAL A 59 1.29 2.70 -2.86
C VAL A 59 0.42 1.67 -2.18
N THR A 60 -0.63 2.13 -1.50
CA THR A 60 -1.65 1.28 -0.88
C THR A 60 -3.00 1.52 -1.55
N LEU A 61 -3.64 0.44 -2.00
CA LEU A 61 -5.02 0.44 -2.50
C LEU A 61 -5.94 -0.10 -1.41
N VAL A 62 -6.92 0.68 -0.99
CA VAL A 62 -7.99 0.27 -0.07
C VAL A 62 -9.24 -0.01 -0.88
N GLU A 63 -9.69 -1.27 -0.88
CA GLU A 63 -10.86 -1.72 -1.64
C GLU A 63 -11.54 -2.88 -0.92
N ALA A 64 -12.81 -2.73 -0.59
CA ALA A 64 -13.56 -3.71 0.18
C ALA A 64 -13.73 -5.04 -0.57
N SER A 65 -13.97 -4.96 -1.87
CA SER A 65 -14.24 -6.15 -2.70
C SER A 65 -12.94 -6.81 -3.15
N LYS A 66 -12.90 -8.13 -3.13
CA LYS A 66 -11.76 -8.89 -3.67
C LYS A 66 -11.72 -8.91 -5.20
N ARG A 67 -12.82 -8.50 -5.83
CA ARG A 67 -12.96 -8.51 -7.29
C ARG A 67 -13.82 -7.34 -7.73
N TYR A 68 -13.35 -6.62 -8.73
CA TYR A 68 -14.07 -5.57 -9.43
C TYR A 68 -14.72 -6.14 -10.68
N TYR A 69 -16.03 -5.94 -10.83
CA TYR A 69 -16.74 -6.25 -12.06
C TYR A 69 -16.97 -4.96 -12.84
N THR A 70 -16.33 -4.89 -14.00
CA THR A 70 -16.35 -3.67 -14.80
C THR A 70 -17.69 -3.51 -15.57
N CYS A 71 -18.14 -2.26 -15.72
CA CYS A 71 -19.21 -1.95 -16.64
C CYS A 71 -18.77 -2.00 -18.11
N PHE A 72 -17.45 -1.93 -18.37
CA PHE A 72 -16.93 -2.07 -19.72
C PHE A 72 -17.20 -3.49 -20.25
N TYR A 73 -17.78 -3.58 -21.44
CA TYR A 73 -18.21 -4.84 -22.06
C TYR A 73 -19.35 -5.58 -21.33
N SER A 74 -20.00 -4.97 -20.33
CA SER A 74 -21.16 -5.58 -19.67
C SER A 74 -22.33 -5.80 -20.63
N ASN A 75 -22.47 -4.95 -21.64
CA ASN A 75 -23.44 -5.12 -22.73
C ASN A 75 -23.20 -6.41 -23.52
N LEU A 76 -21.96 -6.85 -23.70
CA LEU A 76 -21.67 -8.14 -24.36
C LEU A 76 -22.03 -9.33 -23.46
N TYR A 77 -21.91 -9.18 -22.13
CA TYR A 77 -22.43 -10.17 -21.20
C TYR A 77 -23.96 -10.25 -21.28
N LEU A 78 -24.66 -9.13 -21.24
CA LEU A 78 -26.12 -9.07 -21.34
C LEU A 78 -26.63 -9.64 -22.68
N GLY A 79 -25.88 -9.43 -23.76
CA GLY A 79 -26.17 -9.98 -25.08
C GLY A 79 -25.75 -11.43 -25.27
N GLY A 80 -25.22 -12.11 -24.26
CA GLY A 80 -24.78 -13.50 -24.34
C GLY A 80 -23.45 -13.77 -25.06
N PHE A 81 -22.71 -12.72 -25.45
CA PHE A 81 -21.43 -12.85 -26.17
C PHE A 81 -20.21 -13.04 -25.23
N ARG A 82 -20.40 -12.85 -23.94
CA ARG A 82 -19.33 -13.00 -22.92
C ARG A 82 -19.85 -13.65 -21.65
N ASN A 83 -18.98 -14.37 -20.96
CA ASN A 83 -19.23 -14.86 -19.61
C ASN A 83 -19.07 -13.74 -18.58
N TYR A 84 -19.90 -13.76 -17.52
CA TYR A 84 -19.80 -12.81 -16.39
C TYR A 84 -18.39 -12.77 -15.78
N GLY A 85 -17.75 -13.93 -15.60
CA GLY A 85 -16.38 -14.01 -15.08
C GLY A 85 -15.34 -13.25 -15.90
N SER A 86 -15.59 -13.07 -17.23
CA SER A 86 -14.64 -12.37 -18.11
C SER A 86 -14.58 -10.86 -17.91
N ILE A 87 -15.58 -10.28 -17.23
CA ILE A 87 -15.60 -8.85 -16.87
C ILE A 87 -15.19 -8.62 -15.41
N GLY A 88 -14.81 -9.69 -14.70
CA GLY A 88 -14.34 -9.63 -13.31
C GLY A 88 -12.82 -9.60 -13.23
N HIS A 89 -12.27 -8.61 -12.53
CA HIS A 89 -10.83 -8.40 -12.35
C HIS A 89 -10.47 -8.48 -10.86
N ASN A 90 -9.39 -9.17 -10.53
CA ASN A 90 -8.81 -9.17 -9.19
C ASN A 90 -7.62 -8.19 -9.12
N TYR A 91 -7.12 -7.99 -7.90
CA TYR A 91 -6.02 -7.06 -7.64
C TYR A 91 -4.66 -7.74 -7.56
N TYR A 92 -4.59 -9.06 -7.78
CA TYR A 92 -3.37 -9.84 -7.66
C TYR A 92 -2.22 -9.27 -8.52
N GLY A 93 -2.51 -8.90 -9.77
CA GLY A 93 -1.51 -8.30 -10.65
C GLY A 93 -0.99 -6.92 -10.19
N LEU A 94 -1.79 -6.17 -9.42
CA LEU A 94 -1.30 -4.92 -8.80
C LEU A 94 -0.32 -5.22 -7.68
N ALA A 95 -0.64 -6.19 -6.82
CA ALA A 95 0.24 -6.59 -5.72
C ALA A 95 1.55 -7.21 -6.24
N THR A 96 1.47 -8.21 -7.11
CA THR A 96 2.66 -8.99 -7.52
C THR A 96 3.54 -8.30 -8.55
N ASN A 97 2.92 -7.61 -9.53
CA ASN A 97 3.69 -7.04 -10.66
C ASN A 97 4.01 -5.56 -10.47
N ARG A 98 3.40 -4.89 -9.48
CA ARG A 98 3.56 -3.45 -9.24
C ARG A 98 3.93 -3.10 -7.81
N GLY A 99 3.95 -4.07 -6.89
CA GLY A 99 4.28 -3.82 -5.49
C GLY A 99 3.24 -2.96 -4.77
N VAL A 100 1.99 -2.93 -5.26
CA VAL A 100 0.90 -2.19 -4.59
C VAL A 100 0.42 -3.00 -3.38
N ASN A 101 0.40 -2.39 -2.21
CA ASN A 101 -0.22 -2.97 -1.02
C ASN A 101 -1.75 -2.93 -1.18
N VAL A 102 -2.40 -4.07 -1.22
CA VAL A 102 -3.87 -4.14 -1.36
C VAL A 102 -4.49 -4.49 -0.01
N VAL A 103 -5.32 -3.59 0.50
CA VAL A 103 -6.07 -3.74 1.75
C VAL A 103 -7.53 -3.98 1.41
N HIS A 104 -8.02 -5.19 1.69
CA HIS A 104 -9.41 -5.57 1.42
C HIS A 104 -10.31 -5.20 2.60
N GLU A 105 -10.57 -3.89 2.73
CA GLU A 105 -11.48 -3.33 3.75
C GLU A 105 -12.23 -2.10 3.24
N TRP A 106 -13.35 -1.79 3.91
CA TRP A 106 -14.06 -0.54 3.71
C TRP A 106 -13.27 0.64 4.29
N ALA A 107 -13.08 1.69 3.51
CA ALA A 107 -12.70 2.99 4.03
C ALA A 107 -13.95 3.67 4.59
N THR A 108 -14.02 3.89 5.90
CA THR A 108 -15.19 4.45 6.57
C THR A 108 -15.15 5.96 6.69
N SER A 109 -13.96 6.52 6.85
CA SER A 109 -13.76 7.97 6.90
C SER A 109 -12.31 8.35 6.61
N VAL A 110 -12.10 9.63 6.37
CA VAL A 110 -10.77 10.23 6.17
C VAL A 110 -10.59 11.37 7.19
N ASP A 111 -9.54 11.29 7.98
CA ASP A 111 -9.06 12.40 8.81
C ASP A 111 -7.95 13.12 8.05
N ALA A 112 -8.30 14.24 7.43
CA ALA A 112 -7.35 15.02 6.63
C ALA A 112 -6.30 15.72 7.47
N GLY A 113 -6.61 16.05 8.73
CA GLY A 113 -5.67 16.70 9.65
C GLY A 113 -4.57 15.74 10.09
N LYS A 114 -4.93 14.50 10.42
CA LYS A 114 -3.99 13.44 10.79
C LYS A 114 -3.44 12.68 9.58
N LYS A 115 -3.97 12.92 8.40
CA LYS A 115 -3.64 12.20 7.16
C LYS A 115 -3.79 10.68 7.32
N VAL A 116 -4.94 10.24 7.76
CA VAL A 116 -5.27 8.82 7.90
C VAL A 116 -6.61 8.49 7.26
N VAL A 117 -6.70 7.29 6.71
CA VAL A 117 -7.94 6.65 6.28
C VAL A 117 -8.32 5.64 7.35
N ASN A 118 -9.53 5.75 7.90
CA ASN A 118 -10.07 4.80 8.87
C ASN A 118 -10.74 3.63 8.15
N LEU A 119 -10.51 2.43 8.66
CA LEU A 119 -11.01 1.18 8.09
C LEU A 119 -12.17 0.61 8.91
N GLY A 120 -12.99 -0.23 8.28
CA GLY A 120 -14.21 -0.76 8.87
C GLY A 120 -14.01 -1.63 10.11
N HIS A 121 -12.88 -2.33 10.22
CA HIS A 121 -12.55 -3.16 11.39
C HIS A 121 -11.65 -2.43 12.41
N GLY A 122 -11.61 -1.10 12.38
CA GLY A 122 -10.88 -0.28 13.35
C GLY A 122 -9.40 -0.04 13.03
N GLY A 123 -8.91 -0.53 11.88
CA GLY A 123 -7.57 -0.21 11.39
C GLY A 123 -7.48 1.19 10.81
N GLN A 124 -6.25 1.66 10.62
CA GLN A 124 -5.97 2.95 10.00
C GLN A 124 -4.82 2.82 9.01
N VAL A 125 -4.92 3.53 7.88
CA VAL A 125 -3.84 3.66 6.89
C VAL A 125 -3.42 5.11 6.79
N SER A 126 -2.18 5.39 7.16
CA SER A 126 -1.62 6.73 7.07
C SER A 126 -1.16 7.03 5.64
N TYR A 127 -1.27 8.30 5.22
CA TYR A 127 -0.88 8.73 3.88
C TYR A 127 -0.16 10.08 3.89
N ASP A 128 0.65 10.31 2.86
CA ASP A 128 1.20 11.62 2.53
C ASP A 128 0.40 12.28 1.40
N LYS A 129 -0.09 11.44 0.47
CA LYS A 129 -1.05 11.81 -0.60
C LYS A 129 -2.19 10.81 -0.66
N LEU A 130 -3.39 11.31 -0.94
CA LEU A 130 -4.62 10.53 -1.00
C LEU A 130 -5.30 10.72 -2.35
N VAL A 131 -5.73 9.61 -2.95
CA VAL A 131 -6.61 9.57 -4.12
C VAL A 131 -7.94 8.99 -3.68
N LEU A 132 -9.02 9.74 -3.85
CA LEU A 132 -10.38 9.28 -3.57
C LEU A 132 -11.07 8.90 -4.87
N SER A 133 -11.42 7.63 -5.00
CA SER A 133 -12.10 7.06 -6.17
C SER A 133 -13.20 6.07 -5.76
N PRO A 134 -14.14 6.48 -4.86
CA PRO A 134 -15.11 5.58 -4.24
C PRO A 134 -16.16 5.04 -5.23
N GLY A 135 -16.24 5.60 -6.43
CA GLY A 135 -17.25 5.23 -7.41
C GLY A 135 -18.61 5.90 -7.15
N ILE A 136 -19.67 5.20 -7.55
CA ILE A 136 -21.06 5.66 -7.43
C ILE A 136 -21.89 4.63 -6.66
N SER A 137 -22.98 5.08 -6.07
CA SER A 137 -24.04 4.23 -5.53
C SER A 137 -25.36 4.56 -6.23
N LEU A 138 -26.11 3.53 -6.59
CA LEU A 138 -27.43 3.69 -7.19
C LEU A 138 -28.47 3.85 -6.09
N LYS A 139 -29.29 4.88 -6.21
CA LYS A 139 -30.44 5.14 -5.32
C LYS A 139 -31.67 4.45 -5.89
N TYR A 140 -31.85 3.19 -5.63
CA TYR A 140 -32.99 2.40 -6.13
C TYR A 140 -34.33 2.91 -5.61
N ASP A 141 -34.35 3.50 -4.41
CA ASP A 141 -35.57 4.02 -3.77
C ASP A 141 -36.00 5.41 -4.28
N SER A 142 -35.26 5.99 -5.22
CA SER A 142 -35.57 7.30 -5.78
C SER A 142 -36.58 7.28 -6.93
N ILE A 143 -36.98 6.08 -7.35
CA ILE A 143 -38.00 5.86 -8.39
C ILE A 143 -39.17 5.15 -7.72
N PRO A 144 -40.38 5.73 -7.73
CA PRO A 144 -41.59 5.12 -7.14
C PRO A 144 -42.04 3.87 -7.92
#